data_c6061dec76e32504c7442d9cfa984e49
#
_entry.id   c6061dec76e32504c7442d9cfa984e49
#
_cell.length_a   1.000
_cell.length_b   1.000
_cell.length_c   1.000
_cell.angle_alpha   90.00
_cell.angle_beta   90.00
_cell.angle_gamma   90.00
#
_symmetry.space_group_name_H-M   'P 1'
#
loop_
_entity.id
_entity.type
_entity.pdbx_description
1 polymer ?
#
loop_
_entity_poly.entity_id
_entity_poly.type
_entity_poly.pdbx_seq_one_letter_code
_entity_poly.pdbx_strand_id
1 'polypeptide(L)'
;MEGSKLPTIKIGGREIPLFYSSLEMVDIQKDIGCTAFQLNEEVFGIHLEDEDDPSSVRFGVITGGDKLEKFGKLIRILGNAGLEEEGKEPDLTDKWILRHMKPGMVMIYVIAVVAVISDGNKVESTTTEEEQGPVDEGLEEQNAKKQPGN
;
A
#
# COMPACT_ATOMS: atom_id res chain seq x y z
N MET A 1 21.36 5.61 9.72
CA MET A 1 20.99 5.26 10.21
C MET A 1 20.32 4.40 9.93
N GLU A 2 20.56 4.11 9.90
CA GLU A 2 20.05 3.27 9.80
C GLU A 2 18.83 3.10 10.10
N GLY A 3 18.48 3.25 10.47
CA GLY A 3 17.24 3.00 11.04
C GLY A 3 16.04 3.06 10.22
N SER A 4 16.03 3.74 9.21
CA SER A 4 14.81 3.87 8.39
C SER A 4 14.83 2.97 7.19
N LYS A 5 15.03 1.71 7.47
CA LYS A 5 15.02 0.73 6.42
C LYS A 5 13.60 0.53 5.88
N LEU A 6 13.48 0.49 4.56
CA LEU A 6 12.17 0.29 3.95
C LEU A 6 11.71 -1.16 4.12
N PRO A 7 10.39 -1.39 4.19
CA PRO A 7 9.89 -2.76 4.18
C PRO A 7 10.23 -3.44 2.85
N THR A 8 10.46 -4.74 2.89
CA THR A 8 10.85 -5.48 1.71
C THR A 8 9.96 -6.69 1.50
N ILE A 9 9.88 -7.14 0.24
CA ILE A 9 9.33 -8.45 -0.08
C ILE A 9 10.40 -9.20 -0.86
N LYS A 10 10.29 -10.51 -0.86
CA LYS A 10 11.28 -11.34 -1.56
C LYS A 10 10.59 -12.07 -2.70
N ILE A 11 11.01 -11.78 -3.92
CA ILE A 11 10.49 -12.42 -5.12
C ILE A 11 11.66 -12.96 -5.91
N GLY A 12 11.62 -14.24 -6.27
CA GLY A 12 12.68 -14.84 -7.06
C GLY A 12 14.04 -14.75 -6.43
N GLY A 13 14.11 -14.80 -5.11
CA GLY A 13 15.36 -14.69 -4.39
C GLY A 13 15.87 -13.27 -4.23
N ARG A 14 15.18 -12.30 -4.80
CA ARG A 14 15.61 -10.89 -4.73
C ARG A 14 14.78 -10.15 -3.70
N GLU A 15 15.45 -9.40 -2.83
CA GLU A 15 14.75 -8.53 -1.88
C GLU A 15 14.40 -7.21 -2.55
N ILE A 16 13.14 -6.86 -2.51
CA ILE A 16 12.63 -5.68 -3.18
C ILE A 16 12.10 -4.72 -2.13
N PRO A 17 12.72 -3.53 -1.99
CA PRO A 17 12.19 -2.53 -1.05
C PRO A 17 10.93 -1.92 -1.63
N LEU A 18 9.99 -1.59 -0.76
CA LEU A 18 8.72 -1.01 -1.18
C LEU A 18 8.59 0.40 -0.62
N PHE A 19 8.14 1.33 -1.47
CA PHE A 19 7.95 2.72 -1.07
C PHE A 19 6.69 3.26 -1.72
N TYR A 20 5.93 4.04 -0.97
CA TYR A 20 4.65 4.59 -1.45
C TYR A 20 4.57 6.06 -1.08
N SER A 21 4.38 6.90 -2.09
CA SER A 21 4.23 8.34 -1.93
C SER A 21 3.18 8.84 -2.92
N SER A 22 2.98 10.16 -2.94
CA SER A 22 2.05 10.75 -3.90
C SER A 22 2.46 10.50 -5.34
N LEU A 23 3.76 10.36 -5.61
CA LEU A 23 4.20 10.05 -6.97
C LEU A 23 3.70 8.68 -7.41
N GLU A 24 3.74 7.69 -6.50
CA GLU A 24 3.24 6.37 -6.83
C GLU A 24 1.72 6.37 -7.02
N MET A 25 1.00 7.27 -6.34
CA MET A 25 -0.43 7.42 -6.61
C MET A 25 -0.67 7.84 -8.07
N VAL A 26 0.17 8.73 -8.58
CA VAL A 26 0.07 9.16 -9.98
C VAL A 26 0.37 7.99 -10.91
N ASP A 27 1.42 7.23 -10.60
CA ASP A 27 1.80 6.09 -11.43
C ASP A 27 0.74 5.01 -11.43
N ILE A 28 0.08 4.78 -10.29
CA ILE A 28 -1.02 3.83 -10.21
C ILE A 28 -2.14 4.23 -11.16
N GLN A 29 -2.49 5.52 -11.18
CA GLN A 29 -3.53 6.01 -12.07
C GLN A 29 -3.15 5.82 -13.53
N LYS A 30 -1.90 6.12 -13.88
CA LYS A 30 -1.44 6.03 -15.27
C LYS A 30 -1.28 4.59 -15.74
N ASP A 31 -0.69 3.74 -14.93
CA ASP A 31 -0.27 2.42 -15.38
C ASP A 31 -1.30 1.33 -15.10
N ILE A 32 -2.09 1.49 -14.04
CA ILE A 32 -3.09 0.49 -13.67
C ILE A 32 -4.48 0.93 -14.10
N GLY A 33 -4.71 2.24 -14.15
CA GLY A 33 -5.97 2.78 -14.64
C GLY A 33 -7.02 2.97 -13.56
N CYS A 34 -6.60 2.98 -12.29
CA CYS A 34 -7.53 3.25 -11.19
C CYS A 34 -6.84 4.17 -10.20
N THR A 35 -7.63 4.79 -9.33
CA THR A 35 -7.05 5.60 -8.25
C THR A 35 -6.52 4.69 -7.16
N ALA A 36 -5.63 5.24 -6.33
CA ALA A 36 -5.12 4.48 -5.18
C ALA A 36 -6.25 4.07 -4.24
N PHE A 37 -7.35 4.85 -4.20
CA PHE A 37 -8.48 4.54 -3.33
C PHE A 37 -9.33 3.40 -3.88
N GLN A 38 -9.16 3.04 -5.14
CA GLN A 38 -9.91 1.96 -5.77
C GLN A 38 -9.15 0.63 -5.76
N LEU A 39 -7.97 0.60 -5.16
CA LEU A 39 -7.13 -0.60 -5.20
C LEU A 39 -7.81 -1.82 -4.57
N ASN A 40 -8.60 -1.61 -3.51
CA ASN A 40 -9.26 -2.73 -2.86
C ASN A 40 -10.22 -3.46 -3.80
N GLU A 41 -10.90 -2.73 -4.66
CA GLU A 41 -11.83 -3.32 -5.62
C GLU A 41 -11.16 -3.73 -6.91
N GLU A 42 -10.31 -2.84 -7.45
CA GLU A 42 -9.80 -3.02 -8.80
C GLU A 42 -8.59 -3.93 -8.88
N VAL A 43 -7.80 -3.99 -7.82
CA VAL A 43 -6.57 -4.79 -7.82
C VAL A 43 -6.70 -5.98 -6.89
N PHE A 44 -6.97 -5.75 -5.62
CA PHE A 44 -7.02 -6.85 -4.65
C PHE A 44 -8.31 -7.66 -4.76
N GLY A 45 -9.39 -7.03 -5.22
CA GLY A 45 -10.67 -7.72 -5.33
C GLY A 45 -11.20 -8.17 -3.97
N ILE A 46 -11.07 -7.31 -2.96
CA ILE A 46 -11.51 -7.65 -1.61
C ILE A 46 -13.03 -7.61 -1.54
N HIS A 47 -13.63 -8.69 -1.07
CA HIS A 47 -15.09 -8.76 -0.95
C HIS A 47 -15.46 -9.80 0.11
N LEU A 48 -16.71 -9.76 0.56
CA LEU A 48 -17.26 -10.75 1.48
C LEU A 48 -18.17 -11.70 0.68
N GLU A 49 -17.98 -12.99 0.87
CA GLU A 49 -18.91 -13.97 0.27
C GLU A 49 -20.26 -13.92 0.97
N ASP A 50 -20.23 -13.66 2.26
CA ASP A 50 -21.44 -13.50 3.09
C ASP A 50 -21.33 -12.18 3.79
N GLU A 51 -22.20 -11.22 3.44
CA GLU A 51 -22.12 -9.87 3.98
C GLU A 51 -22.29 -9.83 5.50
N ASP A 52 -22.93 -10.85 6.05
CA ASP A 52 -23.14 -10.89 7.49
C ASP A 52 -21.99 -11.57 8.25
N ASP A 53 -21.01 -12.10 7.54
CA ASP A 53 -19.91 -12.84 8.16
C ASP A 53 -18.57 -12.20 7.78
N PRO A 54 -17.97 -11.42 8.70
CA PRO A 54 -16.66 -10.79 8.39
C PRO A 54 -15.55 -11.77 8.08
N SER A 55 -15.68 -13.03 8.54
CA SER A 55 -14.64 -14.03 8.26
C SER A 55 -14.73 -14.58 6.84
N SER A 56 -15.77 -14.21 6.09
CA SER A 56 -15.94 -14.68 4.72
C SER A 56 -15.19 -13.84 3.71
N VAL A 57 -14.25 -12.97 4.16
CA VAL A 57 -13.49 -12.11 3.26
C VAL A 57 -12.67 -12.93 2.27
N ARG A 58 -12.70 -12.50 1.01
CA ARG A 58 -11.96 -13.15 -0.07
C ARG A 58 -11.22 -12.10 -0.87
N PHE A 59 -10.15 -12.52 -1.54
CA PHE A 59 -9.32 -11.64 -2.35
C PHE A 59 -9.32 -12.16 -3.79
N GLY A 60 -9.99 -11.45 -4.69
CA GLY A 60 -10.09 -11.86 -6.08
C GLY A 60 -8.75 -11.99 -6.77
N VAL A 61 -7.73 -11.26 -6.32
CA VAL A 61 -6.40 -11.32 -6.92
C VAL A 61 -5.81 -12.73 -6.89
N ILE A 62 -6.21 -13.54 -5.91
CA ILE A 62 -5.68 -14.90 -5.76
C ILE A 62 -6.11 -15.79 -6.92
N THR A 63 -7.25 -15.50 -7.53
CA THR A 63 -7.75 -16.32 -8.65
C THR A 63 -7.05 -16.01 -9.97
N GLY A 64 -6.18 -15.01 -9.99
CA GLY A 64 -5.39 -14.69 -11.18
C GLY A 64 -6.08 -13.72 -12.12
N GLY A 65 -5.68 -13.78 -13.40
CA GLY A 65 -6.29 -12.97 -14.43
C GLY A 65 -5.95 -11.48 -14.32
N ASP A 66 -6.95 -10.65 -14.64
CA ASP A 66 -6.77 -9.21 -14.70
C ASP A 66 -6.27 -8.61 -13.39
N LYS A 67 -6.82 -9.07 -12.27
CA LYS A 67 -6.42 -8.52 -10.97
C LYS A 67 -4.99 -8.89 -10.60
N LEU A 68 -4.58 -10.11 -10.94
CA LEU A 68 -3.20 -10.51 -10.69
C LEU A 68 -2.24 -9.71 -11.56
N GLU A 69 -2.60 -9.45 -12.80
CA GLU A 69 -1.77 -8.62 -13.68
C GLU A 69 -1.62 -7.22 -13.10
N LYS A 70 -2.71 -6.63 -12.64
CA LYS A 70 -2.65 -5.30 -12.02
C LYS A 70 -1.83 -5.31 -10.74
N PHE A 71 -1.90 -6.40 -9.98
CA PHE A 71 -1.11 -6.52 -8.77
C PHE A 71 0.38 -6.54 -9.09
N GLY A 72 0.76 -7.24 -10.17
CA GLY A 72 2.15 -7.21 -10.63
C GLY A 72 2.63 -5.80 -10.96
N LYS A 73 1.77 -5.02 -11.62
CA LYS A 73 2.10 -3.63 -11.91
C LYS A 73 2.25 -2.82 -10.63
N LEU A 74 1.39 -3.06 -9.65
CA LEU A 74 1.47 -2.36 -8.37
C LEU A 74 2.79 -2.66 -7.67
N ILE A 75 3.19 -3.92 -7.63
CA ILE A 75 4.46 -4.29 -7.03
C ILE A 75 5.61 -3.60 -7.77
N ARG A 76 5.56 -3.57 -9.11
CA ARG A 76 6.59 -2.88 -9.89
C ARG A 76 6.68 -1.40 -9.51
N ILE A 77 5.53 -0.75 -9.40
CA ILE A 77 5.49 0.69 -9.06
C ILE A 77 6.13 0.93 -7.70
N LEU A 78 5.68 0.19 -6.68
CA LEU A 78 6.19 0.39 -5.32
C LEU A 78 7.64 -0.09 -5.18
N GLY A 79 7.99 -1.17 -5.87
CA GLY A 79 9.34 -1.71 -5.81
C GLY A 79 10.36 -0.80 -6.48
N ASN A 80 10.02 -0.29 -7.65
CA ASN A 80 10.92 0.64 -8.32
C ASN A 80 11.08 1.93 -7.52
N ALA A 81 10.01 2.38 -6.88
CA ALA A 81 10.09 3.53 -6.00
C ALA A 81 11.04 3.26 -4.84
N GLY A 82 10.94 2.06 -4.25
CA GLY A 82 11.83 1.67 -3.17
C GLY A 82 13.28 1.62 -3.60
N LEU A 83 13.53 1.07 -4.80
CA LEU A 83 14.88 1.02 -5.34
C LEU A 83 15.46 2.42 -5.52
N GLU A 84 14.65 3.33 -6.07
CA GLU A 84 15.11 4.72 -6.23
C GLU A 84 15.42 5.37 -4.90
N GLU A 85 14.60 5.12 -3.87
CA GLU A 85 14.83 5.68 -2.55
C GLU A 85 16.14 5.16 -1.93
N GLU A 86 16.55 3.96 -2.33
CA GLU A 86 17.81 3.39 -1.86
C GLU A 86 18.98 3.71 -2.78
N GLY A 87 18.75 4.54 -3.80
CA GLY A 87 19.80 4.92 -4.73
C GLY A 87 20.17 3.81 -5.70
N LYS A 88 19.25 2.89 -5.95
CA LYS A 88 19.49 1.77 -6.86
C LYS A 88 18.70 1.94 -8.13
N GLU A 89 19.06 1.15 -9.15
CA GLU A 89 18.41 1.21 -10.45
C GLU A 89 16.98 0.66 -10.36
N PRO A 90 15.96 1.41 -10.80
CA PRO A 90 14.58 0.92 -10.78
C PRO A 90 14.32 0.03 -12.00
N ASP A 91 14.80 -1.19 -11.95
CA ASP A 91 14.84 -2.08 -13.09
C ASP A 91 13.78 -3.18 -13.08
N LEU A 92 12.79 -3.11 -12.21
CA LEU A 92 11.72 -4.12 -12.16
C LEU A 92 10.78 -3.97 -13.34
N THR A 93 10.32 -5.11 -13.87
CA THR A 93 9.30 -5.13 -14.92
C THR A 93 8.14 -5.99 -14.50
N ASP A 94 6.98 -5.74 -15.11
CA ASP A 94 5.78 -6.54 -14.82
C ASP A 94 6.05 -8.01 -15.09
N LYS A 95 6.69 -8.28 -16.22
CA LYS A 95 6.94 -9.65 -16.64
C LYS A 95 7.84 -10.40 -15.66
N TRP A 96 8.91 -9.74 -15.22
CA TRP A 96 9.83 -10.37 -14.26
C TRP A 96 9.10 -10.69 -12.95
N ILE A 97 8.33 -9.73 -12.47
CA ILE A 97 7.60 -9.89 -11.21
C ILE A 97 6.61 -11.05 -11.31
N LEU A 98 5.78 -11.04 -12.35
CA LEU A 98 4.76 -12.08 -12.49
C LEU A 98 5.38 -13.45 -12.71
N ARG A 99 6.51 -13.50 -13.43
CA ARG A 99 7.18 -14.78 -13.69
C ARG A 99 7.75 -15.39 -12.41
N HIS A 100 8.24 -14.56 -11.51
CA HIS A 100 8.94 -15.05 -10.32
C HIS A 100 8.05 -15.05 -9.06
N MET A 101 6.85 -14.51 -9.15
CA MET A 101 5.92 -14.50 -8.03
C MET A 101 5.13 -15.81 -8.04
N LYS A 102 5.41 -16.66 -7.06
CA LYS A 102 4.75 -17.96 -6.98
C LYS A 102 3.29 -17.79 -6.54
N PRO A 103 2.35 -18.51 -7.18
CA PRO A 103 0.94 -18.36 -6.81
C PRO A 103 0.66 -18.56 -5.33
N GLY A 104 1.36 -19.48 -4.68
CA GLY A 104 1.15 -19.72 -3.24
C GLY A 104 1.60 -18.58 -2.35
N MET A 105 2.36 -17.62 -2.89
CA MET A 105 2.87 -16.49 -2.12
C MET A 105 2.08 -15.22 -2.33
N VAL A 106 1.12 -15.21 -3.25
CA VAL A 106 0.40 -13.99 -3.61
C VAL A 106 -0.21 -13.32 -2.39
N MET A 107 -0.85 -14.09 -1.52
CA MET A 107 -1.52 -13.52 -0.35
C MET A 107 -0.52 -12.84 0.59
N ILE A 108 0.67 -13.41 0.73
CA ILE A 108 1.71 -12.83 1.57
C ILE A 108 2.15 -11.47 1.01
N TYR A 109 2.30 -11.40 -0.32
CA TYR A 109 2.67 -10.13 -0.96
C TYR A 109 1.54 -9.10 -0.86
N VAL A 110 0.28 -9.54 -0.95
CA VAL A 110 -0.86 -8.64 -0.77
C VAL A 110 -0.81 -8.00 0.61
N ILE A 111 -0.57 -8.81 1.65
CA ILE A 111 -0.51 -8.29 3.01
C ILE A 111 0.59 -7.24 3.14
N ALA A 112 1.77 -7.53 2.58
CA ALA A 112 2.90 -6.61 2.66
C ALA A 112 2.62 -5.31 1.93
N VAL A 113 2.04 -5.40 0.73
CA VAL A 113 1.74 -4.23 -0.09
C VAL A 113 0.66 -3.36 0.58
N VAL A 114 -0.39 -4.00 1.09
CA VAL A 114 -1.46 -3.27 1.78
C VAL A 114 -0.89 -2.52 2.98
N ALA A 115 0.03 -3.16 3.71
CA ALA A 115 0.65 -2.52 4.88
C ALA A 115 1.43 -1.26 4.49
N VAL A 116 2.18 -1.33 3.39
CA VAL A 116 2.97 -0.18 2.92
C VAL A 116 2.05 0.97 2.49
N ILE A 117 0.99 0.67 1.76
CA ILE A 117 0.05 1.69 1.31
C ILE A 117 -0.69 2.29 2.49
N SER A 118 -1.15 1.46 3.42
CA SER A 118 -1.82 1.94 4.62
C SER A 118 -0.93 2.89 5.42
N ASP A 119 0.33 2.51 5.57
CA ASP A 119 1.27 3.32 6.31
C ASP A 119 1.50 4.67 5.61
N GLY A 120 1.61 4.64 4.28
CA GLY A 120 1.80 5.85 3.50
C GLY A 120 0.60 6.78 3.51
N ASN A 121 -0.59 6.23 3.77
CA ASN A 121 -1.81 7.03 3.81
C ASN A 121 -2.10 7.63 5.18
N LYS A 122 -1.30 7.31 6.19
CA LYS A 122 -1.54 7.86 7.52
C LYS A 122 -1.36 9.35 7.52
N VAL A 123 -2.25 10.03 8.23
CA VAL A 123 -2.14 11.47 8.43
C VAL A 123 -1.17 11.71 9.56
N GLU A 124 -0.11 12.47 9.28
CA GLU A 124 0.87 12.80 10.30
C GLU A 124 0.64 14.22 10.80
N SER A 125 0.81 14.42 12.10
CA SER A 125 0.74 15.75 12.67
C SER A 125 2.07 16.45 12.41
N THR A 126 2.01 17.48 11.59
CA THR A 126 3.21 18.27 11.30
C THR A 126 3.25 19.55 12.10
N THR A 127 2.16 19.84 12.84
CA THR A 127 2.17 21.02 13.68
C THR A 127 2.92 20.72 14.93
N THR A 128 3.25 21.69 15.45
CA THR A 128 3.88 21.43 16.65
C THR A 128 3.07 21.86 17.83
N GLU A 129 2.59 21.86 17.22
CA GLU A 129 2.07 21.95 17.78
C GLU A 129 1.10 22.47 17.96
N GLU A 130 0.76 22.64 17.61
CA GLU A 130 -0.01 22.98 17.53
C GLU A 130 -1.06 22.82 17.28
N GLU A 131 -1.31 23.04 17.37
CA GLU A 131 -2.11 22.88 17.12
C GLU A 131 -3.03 22.22 17.03
N GLN A 132 -3.13 22.38 17.53
CA GLN A 132 -3.86 21.82 17.47
C GLN A 132 -4.75 21.38 17.42
N GLY A 133 -4.78 21.65 17.87
CA GLY A 133 -5.47 21.49 17.89
C GLY A 133 -6.47 20.86 17.68
N PRO A 134 -6.62 20.97 18.03
CA PRO A 134 -7.55 20.41 17.81
C PRO A 134 -8.29 19.64 17.31
N VAL A 135 -8.27 19.76 17.68
CA VAL A 135 -8.72 19.16 17.18
C VAL A 135 -9.38 18.22 17.00
N ASP A 136 -9.48 18.35 17.78
CA ASP A 136 -9.78 17.71 17.57
C ASP A 136 -10.43 16.88 17.51
N GLU A 137 -10.30 16.89 17.78
CA GLU A 137 -10.53 16.54 17.76
C GLU A 137 -11.19 16.00 17.27
N GLY A 138 -11.23 16.21 17.99
CA GLY A 138 -11.40 16.28 17.71
C GLY A 138 -11.98 15.66 17.33
N LEU A 139 -11.84 16.14 18.07
CA LEU A 139 -11.99 16.14 17.84
C LEU A 139 -12.22 15.53 17.91
N GLU A 140 -11.52 15.75 18.27
CA GLU A 140 -11.30 15.77 18.53
C GLU A 140 -11.77 15.47 18.52
N GLU A 141 -11.63 15.84 19.41
CA GLU A 141 -11.65 16.11 19.47
C GLU A 141 -11.99 15.83 19.28
N GLN A 142 -11.74 16.24 19.81
CA GLN A 142 -11.71 16.49 19.72
C GLN A 142 -11.82 16.20 19.67
N ASN A 143 -11.54 16.71 20.54
CA ASN A 143 -11.37 16.90 20.60
C ASN A 143 -11.52 16.65 20.75
N ALA A 144 -10.92 17.15 21.72
CA ALA A 144 -10.71 17.68 21.92
C ALA A 144 -11.00 17.64 22.11
N LYS A 145 -10.88 18.01 22.73
CA LYS A 145 -10.80 18.54 22.93
C LYS A 145 -10.98 18.55 23.02
N LYS A 146 -10.54 18.93 23.59
CA LYS A 146 -10.39 19.47 23.70
C LYS A 146 -10.48 19.51 23.79
N GLN A 147 -10.14 19.92 24.37
CA GLN A 147 -9.92 20.47 24.54
C GLN A 147 -9.90 20.50 24.71
N PRO A 148 -9.56 20.78 25.46
CA PRO A 148 -9.37 21.28 25.72
C PRO A 148 -9.44 21.12 25.61
N GLY A 149 -9.23 21.46 26.32
CA GLY A 149 -8.91 21.80 26.32
C GLY A 149 -9.06 21.52 26.05
N ASN A 150 -9.23 21.84 26.73
CA ASN A 150 -9.16 21.84 26.51
C ASN A 150 -9.32 21.41 26.19
#